data_6bf535165a8c602407453fbd44ec71d6
#
_entry.id   6bf535165a8c602407453fbd44ec71d6
#
_cell.length_a   1.000
_cell.length_b   1.000
_cell.length_c   1.000
_cell.angle_alpha   90.00
_cell.angle_beta   90.00
_cell.angle_gamma   90.00
#
_symmetry.space_group_name_H-M   'P 1'
#
loop_
_entity.id
_entity.type
_entity.pdbx_description
1 polymer ?
#
loop_
_entity_poly.entity_id
_entity_poly.type
_entity_poly.pdbx_seq_one_letter_code
_entity_poly.pdbx_strand_id
1 'polypeptide(L)'
;SVTTIREMAFYNCAYLQSITLPAGTESVGNNAFDTCTSLETIDFGGAKTIGQSVFYGCTSLKSVTISGECTEISVNGDGDTPFMDASALEEIIVTEGSGNYCTENGVLYNKDKTTLYAYPSAKKDKEFTLPSTVKEIAQSAFYHAVNLEKVDISGVETIGTYAFEECSALKSVKTTNTITSLGVDAFFNCTSLKSLRFGDKLTTIGSYAYGFYYNEDADPEND
;
A
#
# COMPACT_ATOMS: atom_id res chain seq x y z
N SER A 1 -30.07 2.91 -10.65
CA SER A 1 -28.72 3.35 -10.33
C SER A 1 -27.76 2.17 -10.42
N VAL A 2 -26.52 2.42 -10.81
CA VAL A 2 -25.47 1.37 -10.83
C VAL A 2 -25.14 1.02 -9.37
N THR A 3 -25.15 -0.27 -9.06
CA THR A 3 -24.80 -0.78 -7.72
C THR A 3 -23.53 -1.61 -7.73
N THR A 4 -23.12 -2.13 -8.89
CA THR A 4 -21.96 -2.99 -9.02
C THR A 4 -21.10 -2.58 -10.21
N ILE A 5 -19.83 -2.33 -9.96
CA ILE A 5 -18.79 -2.24 -10.97
C ILE A 5 -18.13 -3.62 -11.03
N ARG A 6 -18.26 -4.31 -12.16
CA ARG A 6 -17.72 -5.67 -12.28
C ARG A 6 -16.22 -5.65 -12.54
N GLU A 7 -15.60 -6.82 -12.41
CA GLU A 7 -14.22 -7.07 -12.78
C GLU A 7 -13.90 -6.50 -14.16
N MET A 8 -12.76 -5.77 -14.26
CA MET A 8 -12.25 -5.16 -15.51
C MET A 8 -13.23 -4.20 -16.20
N ALA A 9 -14.25 -3.64 -15.50
CA ALA A 9 -15.30 -2.84 -16.13
C ALA A 9 -14.78 -1.59 -16.85
N PHE A 10 -13.67 -1.01 -16.42
CA PHE A 10 -12.98 0.12 -17.03
C PHE A 10 -11.54 -0.22 -17.43
N TYR A 11 -11.25 -1.51 -17.66
CA TYR A 11 -9.91 -1.96 -18.06
C TYR A 11 -9.40 -1.18 -19.26
N ASN A 12 -8.17 -0.65 -19.14
CA ASN A 12 -7.47 0.09 -20.19
C ASN A 12 -8.23 1.33 -20.70
N CYS A 13 -9.03 1.99 -19.85
CA CYS A 13 -9.61 3.29 -20.17
C CYS A 13 -8.54 4.38 -20.07
N ALA A 14 -7.54 4.33 -20.99
CA ALA A 14 -6.29 5.10 -20.92
C ALA A 14 -6.47 6.64 -20.94
N TYR A 15 -7.62 7.14 -21.39
CA TYR A 15 -7.91 8.60 -21.46
C TYR A 15 -8.86 9.07 -20.34
N LEU A 16 -9.33 8.17 -19.48
CA LEU A 16 -10.17 8.53 -18.34
C LEU A 16 -9.33 9.29 -17.31
N GLN A 17 -9.68 10.55 -17.04
CA GLN A 17 -8.93 11.39 -16.10
C GLN A 17 -9.52 11.38 -14.68
N SER A 18 -10.82 11.29 -14.58
CA SER A 18 -11.49 11.22 -13.28
C SER A 18 -12.81 10.49 -13.38
N ILE A 19 -13.23 9.90 -12.27
CA ILE A 19 -14.57 9.28 -12.17
C ILE A 19 -15.08 9.40 -10.74
N THR A 20 -16.39 9.67 -10.61
CA THR A 20 -17.14 9.56 -9.37
C THR A 20 -18.20 8.50 -9.53
N LEU A 21 -18.15 7.45 -8.75
CA LEU A 21 -19.16 6.40 -8.75
C LEU A 21 -20.42 6.87 -7.99
N PRO A 22 -21.62 6.38 -8.37
CA PRO A 22 -22.84 6.74 -7.67
C PRO A 22 -22.80 6.38 -6.18
N ALA A 23 -23.47 7.16 -5.34
CA ALA A 23 -23.64 6.86 -3.91
C ALA A 23 -24.33 5.51 -3.64
N GLY A 24 -25.05 4.97 -4.61
CA GLY A 24 -25.68 3.65 -4.54
C GLY A 24 -24.76 2.49 -4.97
N THR A 25 -23.50 2.76 -5.29
CA THR A 25 -22.53 1.69 -5.61
C THR A 25 -22.26 0.88 -4.34
N GLU A 26 -22.34 -0.43 -4.44
CA GLU A 26 -22.08 -1.35 -3.32
C GLU A 26 -20.74 -2.08 -3.47
N SER A 27 -20.34 -2.38 -4.70
CA SER A 27 -19.12 -3.15 -4.94
C SER A 27 -18.34 -2.71 -6.17
N VAL A 28 -17.01 -2.78 -6.06
CA VAL A 28 -16.05 -2.60 -7.16
C VAL A 28 -15.24 -3.88 -7.28
N GLY A 29 -15.27 -4.50 -8.45
CA GLY A 29 -14.61 -5.77 -8.75
C GLY A 29 -13.11 -5.62 -8.96
N ASN A 30 -12.43 -6.78 -9.05
CA ASN A 30 -10.99 -6.87 -9.28
C ASN A 30 -10.61 -6.20 -10.60
N ASN A 31 -9.43 -5.55 -10.63
CA ASN A 31 -8.88 -4.93 -11.85
C ASN A 31 -9.85 -3.92 -12.52
N ALA A 32 -10.83 -3.38 -11.80
CA ALA A 32 -11.90 -2.58 -12.39
C ALA A 32 -11.40 -1.37 -13.18
N PHE A 33 -10.28 -0.77 -12.79
CA PHE A 33 -9.64 0.38 -13.43
C PHE A 33 -8.20 0.08 -13.86
N ASP A 34 -7.83 -1.19 -13.99
CA ASP A 34 -6.50 -1.61 -14.42
C ASP A 34 -6.08 -0.90 -15.72
N THR A 35 -4.83 -0.40 -15.75
CA THR A 35 -4.23 0.35 -16.85
C THR A 35 -5.00 1.61 -17.29
N CYS A 36 -5.77 2.23 -16.41
CA CYS A 36 -6.30 3.58 -16.63
C CYS A 36 -5.19 4.62 -16.44
N THR A 37 -4.24 4.69 -17.36
CA THR A 37 -2.97 5.44 -17.21
C THR A 37 -3.11 6.94 -17.03
N SER A 38 -4.21 7.57 -17.46
CA SER A 38 -4.49 9.00 -17.26
C SER A 38 -5.39 9.29 -16.06
N LEU A 39 -5.84 8.27 -15.32
CA LEU A 39 -6.73 8.47 -14.18
C LEU A 39 -5.98 9.20 -13.05
N GLU A 40 -6.41 10.43 -12.73
CA GLU A 40 -5.81 11.24 -11.67
C GLU A 40 -6.56 11.14 -10.35
N THR A 41 -7.89 11.03 -10.39
CA THR A 41 -8.73 10.97 -9.20
C THR A 41 -9.91 10.02 -9.37
N ILE A 42 -10.25 9.34 -8.29
CA ILE A 42 -11.47 8.53 -8.22
C ILE A 42 -12.19 8.73 -6.89
N ASP A 43 -13.51 8.80 -6.97
CA ASP A 43 -14.40 8.69 -5.81
C ASP A 43 -15.25 7.41 -5.96
N PHE A 44 -15.11 6.49 -5.03
CA PHE A 44 -15.83 5.22 -5.03
C PHE A 44 -17.32 5.34 -4.62
N GLY A 45 -17.80 6.56 -4.33
CA GLY A 45 -19.20 6.80 -3.96
C GLY A 45 -19.57 6.04 -2.68
N GLY A 46 -20.57 5.14 -2.79
CA GLY A 46 -21.05 4.34 -1.65
C GLY A 46 -20.42 2.94 -1.52
N ALA A 47 -19.36 2.62 -2.27
CA ALA A 47 -18.82 1.26 -2.34
C ALA A 47 -18.44 0.71 -0.96
N LYS A 48 -19.00 -0.46 -0.64
CA LYS A 48 -18.73 -1.20 0.59
C LYS A 48 -17.59 -2.19 0.44
N THR A 49 -17.37 -2.69 -0.78
CA THR A 49 -16.31 -3.62 -1.09
C THR A 49 -15.48 -3.13 -2.27
N ILE A 50 -14.15 -3.24 -2.16
CA ILE A 50 -13.18 -2.86 -3.19
C ILE A 50 -12.30 -4.07 -3.46
N GLY A 51 -12.25 -4.50 -4.73
CA GLY A 51 -11.49 -5.65 -5.19
C GLY A 51 -9.97 -5.43 -5.15
N GLN A 52 -9.23 -6.48 -5.45
CA GLN A 52 -7.77 -6.45 -5.59
C GLN A 52 -7.33 -5.82 -6.91
N SER A 53 -6.09 -5.32 -6.98
CA SER A 53 -5.43 -4.80 -8.20
C SER A 53 -6.28 -3.76 -8.96
N VAL A 54 -7.18 -3.05 -8.26
CA VAL A 54 -8.15 -2.13 -8.88
C VAL A 54 -7.44 -1.06 -9.69
N PHE A 55 -6.27 -0.61 -9.24
CA PHE A 55 -5.50 0.47 -9.85
C PHE A 55 -4.15 0.01 -10.42
N TYR A 56 -4.01 -1.28 -10.74
CA TYR A 56 -2.79 -1.75 -11.38
C TYR A 56 -2.48 -0.92 -12.63
N GLY A 57 -1.26 -0.41 -12.75
CA GLY A 57 -0.87 0.44 -13.88
C GLY A 57 -1.54 1.82 -13.98
N CYS A 58 -2.26 2.29 -12.94
CA CYS A 58 -2.81 3.65 -12.89
C CYS A 58 -1.72 4.68 -12.51
N THR A 59 -0.75 4.88 -13.37
CA THR A 59 0.48 5.64 -13.10
C THR A 59 0.28 7.15 -12.90
N SER A 60 -0.90 7.69 -13.16
CA SER A 60 -1.24 9.11 -12.91
C SER A 60 -2.13 9.33 -11.69
N LEU A 61 -2.55 8.26 -10.99
CA LEU A 61 -3.53 8.34 -9.90
C LEU A 61 -2.93 9.03 -8.67
N LYS A 62 -3.46 10.20 -8.30
CA LYS A 62 -2.97 11.04 -7.19
C LYS A 62 -3.81 10.91 -5.94
N SER A 63 -5.12 10.72 -6.08
CA SER A 63 -6.02 10.70 -4.95
C SER A 63 -7.16 9.70 -5.14
N VAL A 64 -7.46 8.97 -4.07
CA VAL A 64 -8.57 8.00 -4.00
C VAL A 64 -9.47 8.35 -2.84
N THR A 65 -10.79 8.52 -3.11
CA THR A 65 -11.80 8.67 -2.07
C THR A 65 -12.57 7.37 -1.88
N ILE A 66 -12.54 6.85 -0.66
CA ILE A 66 -13.20 5.62 -0.23
C ILE A 66 -14.43 5.99 0.62
N SER A 67 -15.52 5.27 0.42
CA SER A 67 -16.71 5.41 1.25
C SER A 67 -16.41 5.14 2.72
N GLY A 68 -16.92 5.99 3.61
CA GLY A 68 -16.91 5.72 5.05
C GLY A 68 -17.73 4.50 5.47
N GLU A 69 -18.53 3.92 4.57
CA GLU A 69 -19.24 2.66 4.77
C GLU A 69 -18.48 1.44 4.22
N CYS A 70 -17.25 1.62 3.73
CA CYS A 70 -16.42 0.52 3.23
C CYS A 70 -16.10 -0.48 4.34
N THR A 71 -16.43 -1.74 4.11
CA THR A 71 -16.23 -2.83 5.06
C THR A 71 -15.15 -3.80 4.63
N GLU A 72 -14.80 -3.81 3.32
CA GLU A 72 -13.82 -4.75 2.78
C GLU A 72 -12.97 -4.10 1.68
N ILE A 73 -11.67 -4.20 1.85
CA ILE A 73 -10.66 -3.91 0.82
C ILE A 73 -9.92 -5.23 0.60
N SER A 74 -10.12 -5.82 -0.56
CA SER A 74 -9.62 -7.16 -0.86
C SER A 74 -8.13 -7.13 -1.14
N VAL A 75 -7.46 -8.17 -0.67
CA VAL A 75 -6.06 -8.49 -0.96
C VAL A 75 -5.99 -9.95 -1.37
N ASN A 76 -5.10 -10.33 -2.28
CA ASN A 76 -4.90 -11.74 -2.61
C ASN A 76 -3.72 -12.34 -1.82
N GLY A 77 -3.55 -13.67 -1.95
CA GLY A 77 -2.44 -14.38 -1.31
C GLY A 77 -1.07 -14.06 -1.91
N ASP A 78 -1.03 -13.46 -3.10
CA ASP A 78 0.19 -13.13 -3.85
C ASP A 78 0.69 -11.71 -3.54
N GLY A 79 -0.02 -10.94 -2.71
CA GLY A 79 0.39 -9.61 -2.27
C GLY A 79 -0.32 -8.45 -2.95
N ASP A 80 -1.15 -8.70 -3.97
CA ASP A 80 -1.84 -7.64 -4.68
C ASP A 80 -2.86 -6.93 -3.79
N THR A 81 -2.73 -5.63 -3.70
CA THR A 81 -3.68 -4.74 -3.04
C THR A 81 -4.32 -3.83 -4.08
N PRO A 82 -5.45 -3.16 -3.78
CA PRO A 82 -6.04 -2.21 -4.72
C PRO A 82 -5.08 -1.11 -5.18
N PHE A 83 -4.13 -0.73 -4.32
CA PHE A 83 -3.26 0.44 -4.52
C PHE A 83 -1.88 0.10 -5.08
N MET A 84 -1.57 -1.18 -5.28
CA MET A 84 -0.32 -1.62 -5.87
C MET A 84 -0.16 -1.00 -7.27
N ASP A 85 1.05 -0.55 -7.60
CA ASP A 85 1.39 0.13 -8.86
C ASP A 85 0.68 1.48 -9.15
N ALA A 86 -0.10 2.01 -8.21
CA ALA A 86 -0.55 3.40 -8.27
C ALA A 86 0.62 4.33 -7.89
N SER A 87 1.64 4.40 -8.76
CA SER A 87 2.95 5.02 -8.44
C SER A 87 2.92 6.54 -8.22
N ALA A 88 1.84 7.22 -8.63
CA ALA A 88 1.63 8.66 -8.39
C ALA A 88 0.75 8.97 -7.18
N LEU A 89 0.31 7.95 -6.41
CA LEU A 89 -0.64 8.15 -5.32
C LEU A 89 -0.05 8.99 -4.20
N GLU A 90 -0.66 10.15 -3.94
CA GLU A 90 -0.24 11.10 -2.89
C GLU A 90 -1.10 11.00 -1.62
N GLU A 91 -2.38 10.62 -1.76
CA GLU A 91 -3.31 10.54 -0.62
C GLU A 91 -4.45 9.54 -0.83
N ILE A 92 -4.92 8.97 0.27
CA ILE A 92 -6.17 8.22 0.37
C ILE A 92 -7.07 8.95 1.34
N ILE A 93 -8.35 9.10 0.98
CA ILE A 93 -9.37 9.75 1.80
C ILE A 93 -10.44 8.72 2.12
N VAL A 94 -10.79 8.54 3.39
CA VAL A 94 -11.99 7.80 3.81
C VAL A 94 -12.99 8.82 4.34
N THR A 95 -14.19 8.85 3.76
CA THR A 95 -15.26 9.75 4.21
C THR A 95 -15.79 9.33 5.59
N GLU A 96 -16.55 10.19 6.27
CA GLU A 96 -17.17 9.80 7.55
C GLU A 96 -18.15 8.64 7.36
N GLY A 97 -18.14 7.70 8.31
CA GLY A 97 -19.01 6.51 8.26
C GLY A 97 -18.69 5.46 9.31
N SER A 98 -19.42 4.35 9.23
CA SER A 98 -19.37 3.24 10.18
C SER A 98 -18.53 2.03 9.69
N GLY A 99 -17.91 2.12 8.52
CA GLY A 99 -17.08 1.06 7.95
C GLY A 99 -15.81 0.74 8.75
N ASN A 100 -14.98 -0.14 8.19
CA ASN A 100 -13.84 -0.73 8.89
C ASN A 100 -12.54 0.08 8.75
N TYR A 101 -12.55 1.18 8.01
CA TYR A 101 -11.36 1.94 7.65
C TYR A 101 -11.42 3.39 8.09
N CYS A 102 -10.25 4.00 8.23
CA CYS A 102 -10.08 5.43 8.43
C CYS A 102 -8.77 5.89 7.81
N THR A 103 -8.62 7.20 7.62
CA THR A 103 -7.35 7.79 7.20
C THR A 103 -6.84 8.80 8.21
N GLU A 104 -5.53 8.93 8.30
CA GLU A 104 -4.83 9.99 9.00
C GLU A 104 -3.68 10.48 8.12
N ASN A 105 -3.67 11.77 7.82
CA ASN A 105 -2.65 12.37 6.93
C ASN A 105 -2.53 11.66 5.57
N GLY A 106 -3.66 11.19 5.00
CA GLY A 106 -3.70 10.50 3.72
C GLY A 106 -3.27 9.03 3.75
N VAL A 107 -2.91 8.47 4.91
CA VAL A 107 -2.52 7.06 5.10
C VAL A 107 -3.71 6.25 5.57
N LEU A 108 -3.90 5.06 5.01
CA LEU A 108 -5.04 4.18 5.27
C LEU A 108 -4.76 3.20 6.42
N TYR A 109 -5.69 3.13 7.35
CA TYR A 109 -5.69 2.22 8.50
C TYR A 109 -7.03 1.50 8.65
N ASN A 110 -7.04 0.43 9.48
CA ASN A 110 -8.30 -0.02 10.05
C ASN A 110 -8.85 1.02 11.04
N LYS A 111 -10.11 0.89 11.41
CA LYS A 111 -10.84 1.86 12.26
C LYS A 111 -10.11 2.18 13.57
N ASP A 112 -9.52 1.18 14.21
CA ASP A 112 -8.85 1.29 15.51
C ASP A 112 -7.36 1.67 15.38
N LYS A 113 -6.87 1.87 14.17
CA LYS A 113 -5.46 2.14 13.83
C LYS A 113 -4.49 1.13 14.43
N THR A 114 -4.88 -0.15 14.44
CA THR A 114 -4.00 -1.24 14.83
C THR A 114 -3.27 -1.86 13.64
N THR A 115 -3.82 -1.70 12.42
CA THR A 115 -3.23 -2.14 11.16
C THR A 115 -3.10 -0.97 10.20
N LEU A 116 -1.91 -0.77 9.62
CA LEU A 116 -1.68 0.14 8.49
C LEU A 116 -1.85 -0.64 7.19
N TYR A 117 -2.80 -0.21 6.35
CA TYR A 117 -3.12 -0.88 5.08
C TYR A 117 -2.42 -0.29 3.86
N ALA A 118 -2.29 1.03 3.79
CA ALA A 118 -1.60 1.66 2.66
C ALA A 118 -1.04 3.03 3.02
N TYR A 119 0.24 3.20 2.72
CA TYR A 119 0.96 4.46 2.68
C TYR A 119 1.11 4.86 1.21
N PRO A 120 0.58 6.01 0.76
CA PRO A 120 0.64 6.41 -0.64
C PRO A 120 2.07 6.50 -1.17
N SER A 121 2.33 5.83 -2.29
CA SER A 121 3.68 5.63 -2.86
C SER A 121 4.39 6.94 -3.23
N ALA A 122 3.65 7.95 -3.73
CA ALA A 122 4.19 9.27 -4.10
C ALA A 122 4.11 10.32 -2.99
N LYS A 123 3.67 9.94 -1.79
CA LYS A 123 3.63 10.86 -0.63
C LYS A 123 5.02 11.47 -0.41
N LYS A 124 5.06 12.80 -0.17
CA LYS A 124 6.32 13.58 -0.18
C LYS A 124 7.08 13.58 1.15
N ASP A 125 6.56 12.90 2.16
CA ASP A 125 7.19 12.83 3.48
C ASP A 125 8.53 12.09 3.38
N LYS A 126 9.56 12.71 3.93
CA LYS A 126 10.89 12.09 4.06
C LYS A 126 11.00 11.19 5.29
N GLU A 127 10.22 11.50 6.30
CA GLU A 127 10.20 10.78 7.57
C GLU A 127 8.75 10.51 7.97
N PHE A 128 8.48 9.30 8.45
CA PHE A 128 7.15 8.91 8.90
C PHE A 128 7.25 8.12 10.21
N THR A 129 6.40 8.48 11.17
CA THR A 129 6.26 7.77 12.44
C THR A 129 4.85 7.19 12.52
N LEU A 130 4.76 5.88 12.71
CA LEU A 130 3.48 5.21 12.86
C LEU A 130 2.80 5.60 14.19
N PRO A 131 1.47 5.70 14.22
CA PRO A 131 0.73 5.75 15.48
C PRO A 131 1.13 4.60 16.41
N SER A 132 1.28 4.87 17.70
CA SER A 132 1.71 3.85 18.68
C SER A 132 0.73 2.68 18.86
N THR A 133 -0.49 2.84 18.36
CA THR A 133 -1.51 1.79 18.32
C THR A 133 -1.25 0.74 17.26
N VAL A 134 -0.46 1.06 16.21
CA VAL A 134 -0.22 0.13 15.09
C VAL A 134 0.61 -1.05 15.55
N LYS A 135 0.09 -2.24 15.33
CA LYS A 135 0.71 -3.54 15.61
C LYS A 135 1.09 -4.29 14.36
N GLU A 136 0.42 -3.99 13.26
CA GLU A 136 0.59 -4.67 11.99
C GLU A 136 0.79 -3.67 10.86
N ILE A 137 1.80 -3.93 10.04
CA ILE A 137 1.94 -3.34 8.71
C ILE A 137 1.46 -4.41 7.73
N ALA A 138 0.37 -4.12 7.03
CA ALA A 138 -0.24 -5.07 6.09
C ALA A 138 0.68 -5.33 4.88
N GLN A 139 0.32 -6.35 4.10
CA GLN A 139 1.04 -6.63 2.85
C GLN A 139 1.01 -5.44 1.90
N SER A 140 2.11 -5.19 1.20
CA SER A 140 2.32 -4.09 0.24
C SER A 140 2.03 -2.69 0.80
N ALA A 141 1.98 -2.51 2.12
CA ALA A 141 1.47 -1.29 2.75
C ALA A 141 2.33 -0.04 2.46
N PHE A 142 3.63 -0.17 2.25
CA PHE A 142 4.56 0.88 1.83
C PHE A 142 5.18 0.59 0.46
N TYR A 143 4.57 -0.32 -0.32
CA TYR A 143 5.09 -0.69 -1.64
C TYR A 143 5.43 0.56 -2.46
N HIS A 144 6.69 0.60 -2.99
CA HIS A 144 7.16 1.69 -3.82
C HIS A 144 7.06 3.11 -3.19
N ALA A 145 7.22 3.23 -1.86
CA ALA A 145 7.25 4.54 -1.17
C ALA A 145 8.60 5.25 -1.42
N VAL A 146 8.82 5.71 -2.67
CA VAL A 146 10.11 6.18 -3.20
C VAL A 146 10.65 7.46 -2.56
N ASN A 147 9.84 8.22 -1.84
CA ASN A 147 10.26 9.45 -1.18
C ASN A 147 10.63 9.26 0.29
N LEU A 148 10.21 8.14 0.90
CA LEU A 148 10.35 7.89 2.33
C LEU A 148 11.80 7.50 2.66
N GLU A 149 12.49 8.34 3.42
CA GLU A 149 13.89 8.13 3.80
C GLU A 149 14.04 7.45 5.17
N LYS A 150 13.11 7.73 6.09
CA LYS A 150 13.12 7.17 7.45
C LYS A 150 11.72 6.79 7.90
N VAL A 151 11.60 5.64 8.55
CA VAL A 151 10.34 5.22 9.16
C VAL A 151 10.57 4.77 10.60
N ASP A 152 9.70 5.23 11.51
CA ASP A 152 9.63 4.74 12.89
C ASP A 152 8.43 3.79 13.01
N ILE A 153 8.74 2.51 13.15
CA ILE A 153 7.78 1.42 13.32
C ILE A 153 7.85 0.82 14.73
N SER A 154 8.24 1.66 15.70
CA SER A 154 8.30 1.25 17.11
C SER A 154 6.92 0.77 17.59
N GLY A 155 6.87 -0.43 18.15
CA GLY A 155 5.62 -1.04 18.63
C GLY A 155 4.93 -1.99 17.64
N VAL A 156 5.36 -2.02 16.36
CA VAL A 156 4.89 -3.00 15.36
C VAL A 156 5.34 -4.41 15.75
N GLU A 157 4.46 -5.37 15.56
CA GLU A 157 4.66 -6.79 15.89
C GLU A 157 4.82 -7.65 14.63
N THR A 158 4.12 -7.27 13.54
CA THR A 158 4.16 -8.01 12.27
C THR A 158 4.34 -7.08 11.08
N ILE A 159 5.18 -7.50 10.14
CA ILE A 159 5.39 -6.82 8.86
C ILE A 159 5.00 -7.79 7.75
N GLY A 160 4.04 -7.41 6.93
CA GLY A 160 3.47 -8.22 5.87
C GLY A 160 4.40 -8.45 4.68
N THR A 161 3.97 -9.32 3.78
CA THR A 161 4.61 -9.60 2.50
C THR A 161 4.69 -8.33 1.65
N TYR A 162 5.83 -8.06 0.99
CA TYR A 162 6.08 -6.88 0.14
C TYR A 162 5.92 -5.53 0.86
N ALA A 163 5.85 -5.50 2.19
CA ALA A 163 5.39 -4.32 2.94
C ALA A 163 6.20 -3.05 2.64
N PHE A 164 7.52 -3.14 2.45
CA PHE A 164 8.42 -2.04 2.07
C PHE A 164 9.18 -2.33 0.77
N GLU A 165 8.66 -3.24 -0.06
CA GLU A 165 9.30 -3.55 -1.33
C GLU A 165 9.46 -2.29 -2.18
N GLU A 166 10.63 -2.16 -2.84
CA GLU A 166 11.00 -1.03 -3.69
C GLU A 166 11.00 0.36 -3.03
N CYS A 167 11.08 0.43 -1.70
CA CYS A 167 11.32 1.68 -1.00
C CYS A 167 12.77 2.15 -1.21
N SER A 168 13.11 2.55 -2.44
CA SER A 168 14.49 2.81 -2.88
C SER A 168 15.20 3.94 -2.12
N ALA A 169 14.46 4.93 -1.58
CA ALA A 169 15.02 6.02 -0.79
C ALA A 169 15.16 5.69 0.70
N LEU A 170 14.63 4.57 1.18
CA LEU A 170 14.58 4.23 2.60
C LEU A 170 15.98 3.94 3.14
N LYS A 171 16.47 4.80 4.04
CA LYS A 171 17.82 4.74 4.63
C LYS A 171 17.84 4.10 6.00
N SER A 172 16.75 4.25 6.77
CA SER A 172 16.68 3.72 8.13
C SER A 172 15.26 3.37 8.55
N VAL A 173 15.17 2.25 9.27
CA VAL A 173 13.97 1.77 9.92
C VAL A 173 14.23 1.70 11.41
N LYS A 174 13.49 2.50 12.20
CA LYS A 174 13.59 2.44 13.65
C LYS A 174 12.58 1.43 14.17
N THR A 175 13.07 0.44 14.88
CA THR A 175 12.28 -0.65 15.48
C THR A 175 12.49 -0.71 16.99
N THR A 176 11.67 -1.50 17.65
CA THR A 176 11.85 -1.95 19.04
C THR A 176 11.85 -3.48 19.08
N ASN A 177 12.10 -4.06 20.24
CA ASN A 177 12.07 -5.52 20.41
C ASN A 177 10.63 -6.07 20.47
N THR A 178 9.79 -5.71 19.47
CA THR A 178 8.38 -6.13 19.39
C THR A 178 8.10 -7.00 18.18
N ILE A 179 8.89 -6.87 17.11
CA ILE A 179 8.66 -7.58 15.84
C ILE A 179 8.88 -9.06 16.02
N THR A 180 7.89 -9.85 15.63
CA THR A 180 7.86 -11.31 15.71
C THR A 180 7.97 -11.99 14.35
N SER A 181 7.53 -11.29 13.27
CA SER A 181 7.57 -11.86 11.93
C SER A 181 7.78 -10.80 10.85
N LEU A 182 8.52 -11.21 9.81
CA LEU A 182 8.67 -10.50 8.54
C LEU A 182 8.09 -11.36 7.42
N GLY A 183 7.29 -10.74 6.56
CA GLY A 183 6.76 -11.37 5.36
C GLY A 183 7.82 -11.61 4.28
N VAL A 184 7.42 -12.33 3.24
CA VAL A 184 8.21 -12.52 2.01
C VAL A 184 8.47 -11.14 1.39
N ASP A 185 9.68 -10.90 0.87
CA ASP A 185 10.08 -9.67 0.19
C ASP A 185 9.81 -8.36 0.98
N ALA A 186 9.70 -8.45 2.32
CA ALA A 186 9.23 -7.34 3.16
C ALA A 186 10.06 -6.05 2.99
N PHE A 187 11.36 -6.14 2.70
CA PHE A 187 12.28 -5.04 2.39
C PHE A 187 13.07 -5.29 1.10
N PHE A 188 12.47 -6.04 0.18
CA PHE A 188 13.14 -6.34 -1.07
C PHE A 188 13.38 -5.06 -1.88
N ASN A 189 14.55 -4.96 -2.49
CA ASN A 189 14.96 -3.81 -3.29
C ASN A 189 14.93 -2.44 -2.57
N CYS A 190 15.06 -2.40 -1.25
CA CYS A 190 15.31 -1.18 -0.47
C CYS A 190 16.78 -0.73 -0.63
N THR A 191 17.17 -0.26 -1.82
CA THR A 191 18.59 -0.08 -2.23
C THR A 191 19.37 0.92 -1.39
N SER A 192 18.72 1.85 -0.68
CA SER A 192 19.39 2.79 0.24
C SER A 192 19.52 2.28 1.68
N LEU A 193 18.89 1.14 2.02
CA LEU A 193 18.81 0.62 3.38
C LEU A 193 20.05 -0.22 3.69
N LYS A 194 21.00 0.35 4.46
CA LYS A 194 22.30 -0.28 4.75
C LYS A 194 22.27 -1.26 5.92
N SER A 195 21.28 -1.20 6.77
CA SER A 195 21.17 -2.11 7.92
C SER A 195 19.74 -2.16 8.46
N LEU A 196 19.34 -3.33 8.90
CA LEU A 196 18.14 -3.59 9.68
C LEU A 196 18.55 -4.22 11.01
N ARG A 197 17.86 -3.84 12.09
CA ARG A 197 18.06 -4.44 13.40
C ARG A 197 16.72 -4.82 13.98
N PHE A 198 16.58 -6.09 14.32
CA PHE A 198 15.43 -6.63 14.99
C PHE A 198 15.84 -7.14 16.38
N GLY A 199 14.88 -7.23 17.28
CA GLY A 199 15.12 -7.77 18.61
C GLY A 199 14.98 -9.30 18.67
N ASP A 200 15.13 -9.85 19.86
CA ASP A 200 15.14 -11.31 20.10
C ASP A 200 13.77 -11.99 19.96
N LYS A 201 12.71 -11.21 19.77
CA LYS A 201 11.35 -11.73 19.57
C LYS A 201 11.08 -12.19 18.13
N LEU A 202 11.94 -11.86 17.19
CA LEU A 202 11.78 -12.25 15.80
C LEU A 202 11.91 -13.77 15.65
N THR A 203 10.83 -14.42 15.24
CA THR A 203 10.76 -15.90 15.08
C THR A 203 10.65 -16.34 13.63
N THR A 204 10.18 -15.45 12.75
CA THR A 204 9.93 -15.78 11.34
C THR A 204 10.46 -14.69 10.42
N ILE A 205 11.22 -15.11 9.41
CA ILE A 205 11.67 -14.25 8.31
C ILE A 205 11.25 -14.93 7.01
N GLY A 206 10.45 -14.25 6.19
CA GLY A 206 10.02 -14.72 4.88
C GLY A 206 11.18 -14.79 3.88
N SER A 207 10.95 -15.50 2.78
CA SER A 207 11.93 -15.56 1.67
C SER A 207 12.21 -14.14 1.16
N TYR A 208 13.46 -13.87 0.80
CA TYR A 208 13.92 -12.58 0.25
C TYR A 208 13.53 -11.36 1.08
N ALA A 209 13.21 -11.51 2.38
CA ALA A 209 12.74 -10.42 3.23
C ALA A 209 13.68 -9.21 3.27
N TYR A 210 14.96 -9.38 2.91
CA TYR A 210 15.93 -8.31 2.65
C TYR A 210 16.85 -8.78 1.51
N GLY A 211 16.48 -8.47 0.28
CA GLY A 211 17.17 -8.89 -0.93
C GLY A 211 17.20 -7.77 -1.98
N PHE A 212 17.90 -8.05 -3.08
CA PHE A 212 18.01 -7.16 -4.24
C PHE A 212 17.87 -7.97 -5.52
N TYR A 213 17.43 -7.32 -6.60
CA TYR A 213 17.55 -7.93 -7.92
C TYR A 213 19.02 -8.18 -8.21
N TYR A 214 19.35 -9.42 -8.55
CA TYR A 214 20.69 -9.76 -9.04
C TYR A 214 20.81 -9.22 -10.46
N ASN A 215 21.69 -8.24 -10.64
CA ASN A 215 22.03 -7.78 -11.99
C ASN A 215 23.19 -8.66 -12.49
N GLU A 216 22.90 -9.59 -13.40
CA GLU A 216 23.93 -10.46 -13.99
C GLU A 216 25.03 -9.70 -14.76
N ASP A 217 24.76 -8.43 -15.12
CA ASP A 217 25.70 -7.53 -15.79
C ASP A 217 26.51 -6.67 -14.80
N ALA A 218 26.26 -6.76 -13.50
CA ALA A 218 27.07 -6.07 -12.49
C ALA A 218 28.40 -6.83 -12.29
N ASP A 219 29.50 -6.18 -12.60
CA ASP A 219 30.83 -6.71 -12.40
C ASP A 219 31.08 -6.94 -10.89
N PRO A 220 31.25 -8.19 -10.42
CA PRO A 220 31.43 -8.49 -9.00
C PRO A 220 32.74 -7.96 -8.40
N GLU A 221 33.61 -7.33 -9.19
CA GLU A 221 34.89 -6.76 -8.73
C GLU A 221 34.81 -5.26 -8.37
N ASN A 222 33.64 -4.59 -8.52
CA ASN A 222 33.48 -3.14 -8.29
C ASN A 222 32.56 -2.75 -7.12
N ASP A 223 32.16 -3.66 -6.24
CA ASP A 223 31.39 -3.35 -5.01
C ASP A 223 32.28 -3.43 -3.74
#